data_f0307acb39ef075fc5bc592aed8bd51f
#
_entry.id   f0307acb39ef075fc5bc592aed8bd51f
#
_cell.length_a   1.000
_cell.length_b   1.000
_cell.length_c   1.000
_cell.angle_alpha   90.00
_cell.angle_beta   90.00
_cell.angle_gamma   90.00
#
_symmetry.space_group_name_H-M   'P 1'
#
loop_
_entity.id
_entity.type
_entity.pdbx_description
1 polymer ?
#
loop_
_entity_poly.entity_id
_entity_poly.type
_entity_poly.pdbx_seq_one_letter_code
_entity_poly.pdbx_strand_id
1 'polypeptide(L)'
;MHFKEIILIRIELLSAENFKLDSLDNYPRKQDVKKVYRKHNGEYILVDCVYTEDWDMEKRRSIAKAISSDDYVTYLAIENDEVVGFIGLKKDLVEPYMILDMMQVSATCRGQGIGRKLFNVGKEEARKAGAEALYISACSSEETIAFYKAMGAELTDCPIKEIAEDEPYDLQMVCYV
;
A
#
# COMPACT_ATOMS: atom_id res chain seq x y z
N MET A 1 25.33 22.98 20.11
CA MET A 1 24.66 21.68 20.25
C MET A 1 23.37 21.75 19.44
N HIS A 2 23.32 21.13 18.26
CA HIS A 2 22.09 21.05 17.48
C HIS A 2 21.31 19.85 18.04
N PHE A 3 20.24 20.13 18.75
CA PHE A 3 19.25 19.09 19.06
C PHE A 3 18.62 18.70 17.72
N LYS A 4 18.89 17.49 17.25
CA LYS A 4 18.08 16.88 16.20
C LYS A 4 16.68 16.72 16.79
N GLU A 5 15.73 17.51 16.35
CA GLU A 5 14.32 17.27 16.65
C GLU A 5 14.03 15.81 16.25
N ILE A 6 13.59 15.01 17.22
CA ILE A 6 13.15 13.65 16.94
C ILE A 6 11.79 13.82 16.26
N ILE A 7 11.79 13.78 14.94
CA ILE A 7 10.56 13.82 14.16
C ILE A 7 9.82 12.50 14.46
N LEU A 8 8.69 12.62 15.16
CA LEU A 8 7.89 11.46 15.55
C LEU A 8 6.81 11.20 14.51
N ILE A 9 6.93 10.07 13.81
CA ILE A 9 5.89 9.59 12.89
C ILE A 9 4.80 8.89 13.71
N ARG A 10 3.58 9.41 13.64
CA ARG A 10 2.39 8.82 14.26
C ARG A 10 1.65 7.96 13.24
N ILE A 11 1.15 6.80 13.68
CA ILE A 11 0.22 5.97 12.89
C ILE A 11 -1.15 6.11 13.52
N GLU A 12 -2.10 6.64 12.79
CA GLU A 12 -3.44 6.98 13.28
C GLU A 12 -4.53 6.42 12.35
N LEU A 13 -5.66 6.01 12.92
CA LEU A 13 -6.85 5.69 12.14
C LEU A 13 -7.35 6.96 11.46
N LEU A 14 -7.67 6.87 10.16
CA LEU A 14 -8.24 7.97 9.41
C LEU A 14 -9.59 8.39 10.00
N SER A 15 -9.76 9.68 10.20
CA SER A 15 -10.99 10.29 10.67
C SER A 15 -11.18 11.68 10.02
N ALA A 16 -12.37 12.26 10.18
CA ALA A 16 -12.64 13.62 9.70
C ALA A 16 -11.79 14.70 10.41
N GLU A 17 -11.18 14.37 11.55
CA GLU A 17 -10.34 15.30 12.31
C GLU A 17 -8.91 15.38 11.74
N ASN A 18 -8.37 14.26 11.23
CA ASN A 18 -6.99 14.17 10.77
C ASN A 18 -6.83 14.04 9.24
N PHE A 19 -7.94 13.95 8.48
CA PHE A 19 -7.89 13.79 7.02
C PHE A 19 -9.02 14.53 6.31
N LYS A 20 -8.70 15.18 5.20
CA LYS A 20 -9.62 15.86 4.28
C LYS A 20 -9.32 15.46 2.84
N LEU A 21 -10.23 15.76 1.93
CA LEU A 21 -10.05 15.42 0.51
C LEU A 21 -8.84 16.10 -0.15
N ASP A 22 -8.34 17.19 0.41
CA ASP A 22 -7.14 17.91 -0.04
C ASP A 22 -5.85 17.49 0.67
N SER A 23 -5.92 16.57 1.64
CA SER A 23 -4.76 16.12 2.41
C SER A 23 -3.66 15.45 1.56
N LEU A 24 -4.00 15.00 0.35
CA LEU A 24 -3.04 14.40 -0.58
C LEU A 24 -2.63 15.33 -1.74
N ASP A 25 -3.07 16.59 -1.77
CA ASP A 25 -2.79 17.50 -2.90
C ASP A 25 -1.28 17.71 -3.14
N ASN A 26 -0.50 17.80 -2.08
CA ASN A 26 0.95 17.95 -2.13
C ASN A 26 1.71 16.65 -1.85
N TYR A 27 1.01 15.50 -1.84
CA TYR A 27 1.63 14.21 -1.51
C TYR A 27 2.65 13.78 -2.58
N PRO A 28 3.94 13.61 -2.23
CA PRO A 28 4.98 13.23 -3.19
C PRO A 28 4.88 11.72 -3.52
N ARG A 29 4.17 11.38 -4.60
CA ARG A 29 3.92 9.98 -5.00
C ARG A 29 4.99 9.42 -5.93
N LYS A 30 5.81 10.24 -6.54
CA LYS A 30 6.76 9.85 -7.59
C LYS A 30 7.50 8.55 -7.29
N GLN A 31 7.50 7.63 -8.26
CA GLN A 31 8.26 6.39 -8.24
C GLN A 31 8.91 6.14 -9.60
N ASP A 32 10.25 6.07 -9.60
CA ASP A 32 11.01 5.68 -10.79
C ASP A 32 11.16 4.17 -10.77
N VAL A 33 10.56 3.48 -11.74
CA VAL A 33 10.62 2.03 -11.92
C VAL A 33 11.67 1.71 -12.98
N LYS A 34 12.50 0.71 -12.75
CA LYS A 34 13.54 0.25 -13.68
C LYS A 34 13.29 -1.16 -14.18
N LYS A 35 12.72 -2.00 -13.33
CA LYS A 35 12.45 -3.41 -13.64
C LYS A 35 11.10 -3.82 -13.10
N VAL A 36 10.46 -4.72 -13.80
CA VAL A 36 9.17 -5.30 -13.43
C VAL A 36 9.17 -6.80 -13.60
N TYR A 37 8.36 -7.49 -12.81
CA TYR A 37 8.09 -8.89 -13.02
C TYR A 37 7.09 -9.12 -14.15
N ARG A 38 7.35 -10.11 -15.00
CA ARG A 38 6.41 -10.56 -16.04
C ARG A 38 6.36 -12.08 -16.05
N LYS A 39 5.17 -12.64 -16.29
CA LYS A 39 4.98 -14.08 -16.37
C LYS A 39 5.44 -14.58 -17.74
N HIS A 40 6.36 -15.53 -17.75
CA HIS A 40 6.85 -16.20 -18.95
C HIS A 40 6.89 -17.71 -18.70
N ASN A 41 6.21 -18.50 -19.54
CA ASN A 41 6.11 -19.96 -19.38
C ASN A 41 5.71 -20.43 -17.96
N GLY A 42 4.81 -19.68 -17.31
CA GLY A 42 4.33 -20.02 -15.97
C GLY A 42 5.17 -19.45 -14.80
N GLU A 43 6.37 -18.95 -15.06
CA GLU A 43 7.27 -18.39 -14.06
C GLU A 43 7.35 -16.86 -14.16
N TYR A 44 7.56 -16.19 -13.02
CA TYR A 44 7.80 -14.76 -13.01
C TYR A 44 9.29 -14.48 -13.19
N ILE A 45 9.62 -13.72 -14.25
CA ILE A 45 10.97 -13.25 -14.55
C ILE A 45 11.04 -11.72 -14.42
N LEU A 46 12.20 -11.21 -14.02
CA LEU A 46 12.46 -9.78 -13.93
C LEU A 46 12.93 -9.26 -15.29
N VAL A 47 12.26 -8.25 -15.83
CA VAL A 47 12.56 -7.62 -17.11
C VAL A 47 12.79 -6.13 -16.97
N ASP A 48 13.64 -5.56 -17.81
CA ASP A 48 13.87 -4.12 -17.86
C ASP A 48 12.61 -3.40 -18.37
N CYS A 49 12.15 -2.42 -17.60
CA CYS A 49 10.99 -1.59 -17.92
C CYS A 49 11.13 -0.26 -17.21
N VAL A 50 11.61 0.76 -17.92
CA VAL A 50 11.90 2.08 -17.32
C VAL A 50 10.74 3.02 -17.52
N TYR A 51 10.13 3.45 -16.42
CA TYR A 51 9.09 4.49 -16.42
C TYR A 51 9.04 5.19 -15.06
N THR A 52 8.41 6.36 -15.05
CA THR A 52 8.11 7.09 -13.82
C THR A 52 6.61 7.07 -13.60
N GLU A 53 6.20 6.71 -12.41
CA GLU A 53 4.83 6.77 -11.94
C GLU A 53 4.66 7.95 -11.01
N ASP A 54 3.66 8.79 -11.26
CA ASP A 54 3.27 9.90 -10.40
C ASP A 54 1.75 10.06 -10.46
N TRP A 55 1.21 10.79 -9.50
CA TRP A 55 -0.22 11.10 -9.47
C TRP A 55 -0.44 12.56 -9.81
N ASP A 56 -1.30 12.80 -10.79
CA ASP A 56 -1.89 14.11 -11.01
C ASP A 56 -2.89 14.48 -9.89
N MET A 57 -3.42 15.68 -9.95
CA MET A 57 -4.36 16.17 -8.94
C MET A 57 -5.67 15.38 -8.92
N GLU A 58 -6.16 14.96 -10.07
CA GLU A 58 -7.38 14.16 -10.19
C GLU A 58 -7.21 12.80 -9.51
N LYS A 59 -6.09 12.12 -9.76
CA LYS A 59 -5.77 10.85 -9.12
C LYS A 59 -5.62 11.00 -7.60
N ARG A 60 -4.92 12.03 -7.12
CA ARG A 60 -4.77 12.32 -5.68
C ARG A 60 -6.11 12.49 -5.00
N ARG A 61 -7.02 13.27 -5.60
CA ARG A 61 -8.37 13.49 -5.07
C ARG A 61 -9.23 12.24 -5.14
N SER A 62 -9.12 11.45 -6.20
CA SER A 62 -9.80 10.15 -6.32
C SER A 62 -9.35 9.18 -5.21
N ILE A 63 -8.04 9.07 -4.97
CA ILE A 63 -7.50 8.25 -3.89
C ILE A 63 -7.97 8.75 -2.53
N ALA A 64 -7.89 10.08 -2.26
CA ALA A 64 -8.33 10.65 -1.00
C ALA A 64 -9.81 10.33 -0.73
N LYS A 65 -10.67 10.44 -1.75
CA LYS A 65 -12.09 10.07 -1.66
C LYS A 65 -12.28 8.58 -1.37
N ALA A 66 -11.54 7.71 -2.05
CA ALA A 66 -11.66 6.27 -1.87
C ALA A 66 -11.28 5.86 -0.44
N ILE A 67 -10.07 6.22 0.03
CA ILE A 67 -9.56 5.81 1.34
C ILE A 67 -10.31 6.42 2.53
N SER A 68 -11.09 7.49 2.32
CA SER A 68 -11.95 8.10 3.33
C SER A 68 -13.41 7.66 3.26
N SER A 69 -13.75 6.75 2.34
CA SER A 69 -15.09 6.20 2.24
C SER A 69 -15.37 5.14 3.31
N ASP A 70 -16.66 4.85 3.52
CA ASP A 70 -17.10 3.83 4.49
C ASP A 70 -16.70 2.40 4.10
N ASP A 71 -16.26 2.18 2.85
CA ASP A 71 -15.82 0.86 2.37
C ASP A 71 -14.42 0.47 2.88
N TYR A 72 -13.69 1.43 3.49
CA TYR A 72 -12.31 1.23 3.94
C TYR A 72 -12.11 1.40 5.44
N VAL A 73 -11.16 0.63 5.95
CA VAL A 73 -10.41 0.95 7.16
C VAL A 73 -9.05 1.47 6.72
N THR A 74 -8.78 2.72 7.03
CA THR A 74 -7.54 3.38 6.57
C THR A 74 -6.72 3.87 7.76
N TYR A 75 -5.43 3.57 7.76
CA TYR A 75 -4.47 4.15 8.70
C TYR A 75 -3.53 5.09 7.97
N LEU A 76 -3.24 6.20 8.61
CA LEU A 76 -2.34 7.26 8.14
C LEU A 76 -1.02 7.22 8.90
N ALA A 77 0.09 7.44 8.21
CA ALA A 77 1.34 7.85 8.81
C ALA A 77 1.41 9.38 8.70
N ILE A 78 1.54 10.04 9.83
CA ILE A 78 1.53 11.51 9.94
C ILE A 78 2.86 11.99 10.52
N GLU A 79 3.47 12.95 9.86
CA GLU A 79 4.69 13.64 10.27
C GLU A 79 4.45 15.15 10.14
N ASN A 80 4.68 15.93 11.20
CA ASN A 80 4.46 17.39 11.21
C ASN A 80 3.07 17.79 10.69
N ASP A 81 2.03 17.03 11.10
CA ASP A 81 0.64 17.19 10.69
C ASP A 81 0.36 17.00 9.18
N GLU A 82 1.32 16.49 8.44
CA GLU A 82 1.16 16.10 7.04
C GLU A 82 1.08 14.57 6.88
N VAL A 83 0.28 14.11 5.92
CA VAL A 83 0.19 12.68 5.58
C VAL A 83 1.43 12.29 4.78
N VAL A 84 2.26 11.39 5.34
CA VAL A 84 3.48 10.88 4.70
C VAL A 84 3.35 9.42 4.27
N GLY A 85 2.23 8.77 4.58
CA GLY A 85 1.92 7.44 4.13
C GLY A 85 0.51 7.01 4.56
N PHE A 86 0.01 5.97 3.94
CA PHE A 86 -1.27 5.38 4.33
C PHE A 86 -1.39 3.92 3.89
N ILE A 87 -2.29 3.19 4.54
CA ILE A 87 -2.74 1.86 4.14
C ILE A 87 -4.26 1.85 4.18
N GLY A 88 -4.89 1.45 3.07
CA GLY A 88 -6.33 1.29 2.92
C GLY A 88 -6.68 -0.18 2.73
N LEU A 89 -7.51 -0.68 3.63
CA LEU A 89 -8.01 -2.05 3.66
C LEU A 89 -9.50 -2.06 3.37
N LYS A 90 -9.97 -2.99 2.55
CA LYS A 90 -11.42 -3.17 2.35
C LYS A 90 -12.05 -3.72 3.62
N LYS A 91 -13.16 -3.12 4.08
CA LYS A 91 -13.89 -3.60 5.26
C LYS A 91 -14.54 -4.95 5.03
N ASP A 92 -15.11 -5.15 3.84
CA ASP A 92 -15.73 -6.41 3.48
C ASP A 92 -14.67 -7.45 3.13
N LEU A 93 -14.72 -8.58 3.84
CA LEU A 93 -13.82 -9.68 3.58
C LEU A 93 -14.21 -10.43 2.30
N VAL A 94 -13.20 -10.85 1.55
CA VAL A 94 -13.32 -11.90 0.54
C VAL A 94 -12.74 -13.16 1.17
N GLU A 95 -13.60 -13.88 1.89
CA GLU A 95 -13.19 -15.00 2.73
C GLU A 95 -12.19 -15.94 2.05
N PRO A 96 -11.07 -16.28 2.68
CA PRO A 96 -10.70 -15.94 4.08
C PRO A 96 -9.82 -14.68 4.21
N TYR A 97 -9.86 -13.76 3.24
CA TYR A 97 -8.92 -12.66 3.10
C TYR A 97 -9.52 -11.29 3.43
N MET A 98 -8.69 -10.42 4.01
CA MET A 98 -8.88 -8.98 3.98
C MET A 98 -8.05 -8.37 2.85
N ILE A 99 -8.68 -7.58 1.97
CA ILE A 99 -7.98 -7.00 0.82
C ILE A 99 -7.19 -5.77 1.26
N LEU A 100 -5.88 -5.81 1.10
CA LEU A 100 -5.03 -4.63 1.12
C LEU A 100 -5.10 -3.99 -0.27
N ASP A 101 -5.93 -2.96 -0.42
CA ASP A 101 -6.25 -2.35 -1.70
C ASP A 101 -5.27 -1.23 -2.07
N MET A 102 -4.88 -0.43 -1.09
CA MET A 102 -3.95 0.67 -1.31
C MET A 102 -2.94 0.80 -0.17
N MET A 103 -1.66 0.96 -0.53
CA MET A 103 -0.62 1.29 0.42
C MET A 103 0.44 2.15 -0.24
N GLN A 104 0.76 3.28 0.39
CA GLN A 104 1.75 4.22 -0.12
C GLN A 104 2.59 4.82 1.01
N VAL A 105 3.85 5.12 0.68
CA VAL A 105 4.72 5.97 1.49
C VAL A 105 5.27 7.07 0.60
N SER A 106 5.18 8.31 1.06
CA SER A 106 5.72 9.50 0.38
C SER A 106 7.15 9.25 -0.11
N ALA A 107 7.44 9.66 -1.34
CA ALA A 107 8.75 9.47 -1.95
C ALA A 107 9.91 10.03 -1.09
N THR A 108 9.65 11.11 -0.36
CA THR A 108 10.62 11.77 0.53
C THR A 108 10.82 11.07 1.86
N CYS A 109 9.92 10.16 2.25
CA CYS A 109 9.91 9.49 3.55
C CYS A 109 10.18 7.98 3.46
N ARG A 110 10.51 7.45 2.27
CA ARG A 110 10.85 6.03 2.08
C ARG A 110 12.15 5.67 2.79
N GLY A 111 12.31 4.37 3.10
CA GLY A 111 13.51 3.87 3.77
C GLY A 111 13.58 4.13 5.29
N GLN A 112 12.55 4.74 5.87
CA GLN A 112 12.47 5.08 7.30
C GLN A 112 11.61 4.09 8.12
N GLY A 113 11.21 2.96 7.54
CA GLY A 113 10.40 1.94 8.21
C GLY A 113 8.90 2.25 8.28
N ILE A 114 8.43 3.34 7.68
CA ILE A 114 7.00 3.74 7.68
C ILE A 114 6.13 2.65 7.06
N GLY A 115 6.54 2.13 5.89
CA GLY A 115 5.82 1.06 5.21
C GLY A 115 5.64 -0.18 6.09
N ARG A 116 6.69 -0.58 6.81
CA ARG A 116 6.61 -1.70 7.77
C ARG A 116 5.62 -1.44 8.90
N LYS A 117 5.60 -0.23 9.45
CA LYS A 117 4.65 0.15 10.52
C LYS A 117 3.21 0.09 10.02
N LEU A 118 2.93 0.67 8.84
CA LEU A 118 1.62 0.64 8.20
C LEU A 118 1.18 -0.81 7.90
N PHE A 119 2.07 -1.62 7.32
CA PHE A 119 1.75 -3.00 7.00
C PHE A 119 1.44 -3.83 8.25
N ASN A 120 2.19 -3.65 9.33
CA ASN A 120 1.93 -4.34 10.59
C ASN A 120 0.57 -3.95 11.19
N VAL A 121 0.18 -2.67 11.12
CA VAL A 121 -1.16 -2.24 11.54
C VAL A 121 -2.23 -2.88 10.66
N GLY A 122 -2.00 -3.01 9.35
CA GLY A 122 -2.89 -3.73 8.44
C GLY A 122 -3.08 -5.20 8.82
N LYS A 123 -1.99 -5.89 9.22
CA LYS A 123 -2.07 -7.28 9.73
C LYS A 123 -2.90 -7.38 11.01
N GLU A 124 -2.72 -6.45 11.94
CA GLU A 124 -3.53 -6.42 13.16
C GLU A 124 -5.01 -6.18 12.86
N GLU A 125 -5.32 -5.32 11.89
CA GLU A 125 -6.70 -5.06 11.48
C GLU A 125 -7.34 -6.30 10.84
N ALA A 126 -6.60 -7.00 9.98
CA ALA A 126 -7.05 -8.26 9.39
C ALA A 126 -7.35 -9.33 10.47
N ARG A 127 -6.49 -9.47 11.49
CA ARG A 127 -6.75 -10.36 12.64
C ARG A 127 -8.03 -9.99 13.38
N LYS A 128 -8.24 -8.71 13.67
CA LYS A 128 -9.44 -8.21 14.34
C LYS A 128 -10.71 -8.49 13.54
N ALA A 129 -10.61 -8.40 12.22
CA ALA A 129 -11.72 -8.69 11.32
C ALA A 129 -11.97 -10.20 11.15
N GLY A 130 -11.10 -11.07 11.67
CA GLY A 130 -11.20 -12.53 11.55
C GLY A 130 -10.68 -13.09 10.24
N ALA A 131 -9.93 -12.32 9.45
CA ALA A 131 -9.30 -12.80 8.24
C ALA A 131 -8.08 -13.69 8.57
N GLU A 132 -7.79 -14.68 7.72
CA GLU A 132 -6.62 -15.54 7.85
C GLU A 132 -5.36 -14.90 7.24
N ALA A 133 -5.54 -14.01 6.25
CA ALA A 133 -4.45 -13.33 5.58
C ALA A 133 -4.88 -11.99 4.98
N LEU A 134 -3.88 -11.11 4.75
CA LEU A 134 -4.00 -10.02 3.80
C LEU A 134 -3.84 -10.56 2.38
N TYR A 135 -4.75 -10.21 1.48
CA TYR A 135 -4.60 -10.43 0.04
C TYR A 135 -4.13 -9.14 -0.62
N ILE A 136 -3.16 -9.24 -1.52
CA ILE A 136 -2.47 -8.09 -2.10
C ILE A 136 -2.37 -8.30 -3.61
N SER A 137 -2.98 -7.42 -4.40
CA SER A 137 -2.63 -7.26 -5.81
C SER A 137 -1.47 -6.28 -5.88
N ALA A 138 -0.27 -6.83 -6.07
CA ALA A 138 0.96 -6.07 -5.92
C ALA A 138 1.47 -5.57 -7.27
N CYS A 139 1.58 -4.24 -7.44
CA CYS A 139 2.25 -3.65 -8.60
C CYS A 139 3.58 -4.36 -8.85
N SER A 140 3.82 -4.73 -10.12
CA SER A 140 4.88 -5.66 -10.51
C SER A 140 6.31 -5.09 -10.48
N SER A 141 6.52 -3.88 -9.96
CA SER A 141 7.87 -3.32 -9.84
C SER A 141 8.75 -4.13 -8.88
N GLU A 142 10.04 -4.21 -9.19
CA GLU A 142 11.01 -4.95 -8.37
C GLU A 142 10.97 -4.53 -6.91
N GLU A 143 10.91 -3.21 -6.66
CA GLU A 143 10.92 -2.63 -5.32
C GLU A 143 9.64 -2.96 -4.54
N THR A 144 8.47 -2.91 -5.19
CA THR A 144 7.19 -3.22 -4.55
C THR A 144 7.14 -4.69 -4.14
N ILE A 145 7.53 -5.59 -5.04
CA ILE A 145 7.54 -7.03 -4.74
C ILE A 145 8.58 -7.37 -3.66
N ALA A 146 9.77 -6.74 -3.71
CA ALA A 146 10.78 -6.91 -2.66
C ALA A 146 10.26 -6.46 -1.29
N PHE A 147 9.52 -5.35 -1.23
CA PHE A 147 8.91 -4.87 0.00
C PHE A 147 7.91 -5.90 0.56
N TYR A 148 6.94 -6.36 -0.24
CA TYR A 148 5.94 -7.31 0.25
C TYR A 148 6.55 -8.66 0.66
N LYS A 149 7.53 -9.17 -0.09
CA LYS A 149 8.29 -10.36 0.32
C LYS A 149 9.01 -10.16 1.66
N ALA A 150 9.63 -9.01 1.87
CA ALA A 150 10.27 -8.66 3.16
C ALA A 150 9.27 -8.53 4.32
N MET A 151 7.98 -8.30 4.02
CA MET A 151 6.89 -8.31 5.01
C MET A 151 6.32 -9.71 5.27
N GLY A 152 6.81 -10.74 4.57
CA GLY A 152 6.35 -12.12 4.71
C GLY A 152 5.21 -12.49 3.75
N ALA A 153 4.93 -11.66 2.75
CA ALA A 153 3.98 -12.04 1.71
C ALA A 153 4.62 -12.97 0.67
N GLU A 154 3.82 -13.90 0.17
CA GLU A 154 4.22 -14.86 -0.85
C GLU A 154 3.20 -14.89 -2.00
N LEU A 155 3.63 -15.36 -3.17
CA LEU A 155 2.74 -15.52 -4.32
C LEU A 155 1.66 -16.54 -3.99
N THR A 156 0.42 -16.28 -4.38
CA THR A 156 -0.67 -17.25 -4.24
C THR A 156 -0.89 -18.02 -5.54
N ASP A 157 -1.09 -19.34 -5.40
CA ASP A 157 -1.51 -20.21 -6.52
C ASP A 157 -3.03 -20.16 -6.76
N CYS A 158 -3.78 -19.52 -5.85
CA CYS A 158 -5.22 -19.38 -5.91
C CYS A 158 -5.64 -17.90 -5.90
N PRO A 159 -5.41 -17.16 -7.00
CA PRO A 159 -5.75 -15.75 -7.07
C PRO A 159 -7.28 -15.52 -7.03
N ILE A 160 -7.70 -14.41 -6.43
CA ILE A 160 -9.07 -13.93 -6.55
C ILE A 160 -9.26 -13.46 -8.00
N LYS A 161 -10.13 -14.17 -8.72
CA LYS A 161 -10.26 -14.06 -10.18
C LYS A 161 -10.57 -12.62 -10.63
N GLU A 162 -11.54 -11.99 -9.97
CA GLU A 162 -11.99 -10.65 -10.31
C GLU A 162 -10.85 -9.62 -10.17
N ILE A 163 -10.08 -9.70 -9.10
CA ILE A 163 -8.94 -8.79 -8.86
C ILE A 163 -7.81 -9.05 -9.87
N ALA A 164 -7.50 -10.32 -10.13
CA ALA A 164 -6.43 -10.68 -11.05
C ALA A 164 -6.76 -10.34 -12.51
N GLU A 165 -8.05 -10.34 -12.90
CA GLU A 165 -8.50 -9.93 -14.23
C GLU A 165 -8.49 -8.41 -14.40
N ASP A 166 -8.81 -7.64 -13.34
CA ASP A 166 -8.78 -6.18 -13.35
C ASP A 166 -7.34 -5.64 -13.38
N GLU A 167 -6.40 -6.35 -12.75
CA GLU A 167 -4.99 -5.95 -12.64
C GLU A 167 -4.04 -7.04 -13.18
N PRO A 168 -4.07 -7.31 -14.50
CA PRO A 168 -3.45 -8.51 -15.11
C PRO A 168 -1.91 -8.51 -15.06
N TYR A 169 -1.28 -7.39 -14.77
CA TYR A 169 0.18 -7.27 -14.64
C TYR A 169 0.67 -7.34 -13.19
N ASP A 170 -0.26 -7.27 -12.23
CA ASP A 170 0.08 -7.32 -10.81
C ASP A 170 0.33 -8.76 -10.34
N LEU A 171 1.21 -8.89 -9.37
CA LEU A 171 1.46 -10.17 -8.72
C LEU A 171 0.48 -10.36 -7.57
N GLN A 172 -0.26 -11.45 -7.63
CA GLN A 172 -1.24 -11.78 -6.60
C GLN A 172 -0.52 -12.46 -5.42
N MET A 173 -0.58 -11.84 -4.26
CA MET A 173 0.17 -12.26 -3.07
C MET A 173 -0.74 -12.39 -1.85
N VAL A 174 -0.33 -13.22 -0.91
CA VAL A 174 -0.97 -13.37 0.41
C VAL A 174 0.06 -13.21 1.52
N CYS A 175 -0.36 -12.62 2.63
CA CYS A 175 0.45 -12.55 3.85
C CYS A 175 -0.42 -13.00 5.02
N TYR A 176 -0.13 -14.16 5.57
CA TYR A 176 -0.86 -14.72 6.73
C TYR A 176 -0.65 -13.85 7.97
N VAL A 177 -1.71 -13.75 8.79
CA VAL A 177 -1.75 -12.85 9.96
C VAL A 177 -1.78 -13.60 11.29
#